data_d17f9bbecf5e3612f4eca5bb809c8caa
#
_entry.id   d17f9bbecf5e3612f4eca5bb809c8caa
#
_cell.length_a   1.000
_cell.length_b   1.000
_cell.length_c   1.000
_cell.angle_alpha   90.00
_cell.angle_beta   90.00
_cell.angle_gamma   90.00
#
_symmetry.space_group_name_H-M   'P 1'
#
loop_
_entity.id
_entity.type
_entity.pdbx_description
1 polymer ?
#
loop_
_entity_poly.entity_id
_entity_poly.type
_entity_poly.pdbx_seq_one_letter_code
_entity_poly.pdbx_strand_id
1 'polypeptide(L)'
;MIREGGCLCGAVRFKTTGEPLNVRICHCRNCQKAMGSPFFARAMFPQTAIAIEGETSRYPTSERIQRVFCTRCGTRLFAWRTDGTVAGVALAGFDDRNAFQPTEHMWLSAKMDWVKVDDGLKQYQESVPQ
;
A
#
# COMPACT_ATOMS: atom_id res chain seq x y z
N MET A 1 0.47 9.01 17.41
CA MET A 1 1.60 9.42 16.57
C MET A 1 1.10 9.70 15.17
N ILE A 2 1.60 10.76 14.56
CA ILE A 2 1.23 11.16 13.20
C ILE A 2 2.41 10.94 12.27
N ARG A 3 2.15 10.30 11.12
CA ARG A 3 3.15 10.13 10.05
C ARG A 3 2.64 10.83 8.81
N GLU A 4 3.53 11.51 8.10
CA GLU A 4 3.17 12.25 6.91
C GLU A 4 3.84 11.68 5.67
N GLY A 5 3.22 11.92 4.54
CA GLY A 5 3.75 11.52 3.25
C GLY A 5 3.06 12.24 2.11
N GLY A 6 3.38 11.82 0.90
CA GLY A 6 2.78 12.44 -0.27
C GLY A 6 3.32 11.86 -1.58
N CYS A 7 2.88 12.48 -2.66
CA CYS A 7 3.26 12.08 -4.01
C CYS A 7 4.58 12.74 -4.44
N LEU A 8 5.10 12.28 -5.57
CA LEU A 8 6.37 12.76 -6.11
C LEU A 8 6.36 14.27 -6.39
N CYS A 9 5.27 14.81 -6.95
CA CYS A 9 5.21 16.24 -7.29
C CYS A 9 4.81 17.12 -6.11
N GLY A 10 4.39 16.53 -4.98
CA GLY A 10 3.99 17.27 -3.80
C GLY A 10 2.55 17.78 -3.80
N ALA A 11 1.80 17.59 -4.89
CA ALA A 11 0.42 18.09 -4.97
C ALA A 11 -0.52 17.34 -4.02
N VAL A 12 -0.23 16.06 -3.73
CA VAL A 12 -0.99 15.26 -2.77
C VAL A 12 -0.14 15.06 -1.53
N ARG A 13 -0.72 15.39 -0.38
CA ARG A 13 -0.12 15.15 0.93
C ARG A 13 -1.09 14.33 1.77
N PHE A 14 -0.57 13.48 2.61
CA PHE A 14 -1.43 12.71 3.53
C PHE A 14 -0.80 12.62 4.90
N LYS A 15 -1.64 12.32 5.88
CA LYS A 15 -1.24 12.03 7.26
C LYS A 15 -1.94 10.78 7.72
N THR A 16 -1.22 9.92 8.45
CA THR A 16 -1.83 8.80 9.14
C THR A 16 -1.71 9.02 10.64
N THR A 17 -2.72 8.58 11.40
CA THR A 17 -2.74 8.69 12.85
C THR A 17 -2.75 7.30 13.47
N GLY A 18 -1.89 7.07 14.45
CA GLY A 18 -1.82 5.81 15.19
C GLY A 18 -0.96 4.76 14.49
N GLU A 19 -1.03 3.55 15.03
CA GLU A 19 -0.28 2.42 14.50
C GLU A 19 -1.08 1.71 13.39
N PRO A 20 -0.41 1.15 12.38
CA PRO A 20 -1.12 0.38 11.36
C PRO A 20 -1.67 -0.93 11.92
N LEU A 21 -2.73 -1.42 11.30
CA LEU A 21 -3.31 -2.73 11.65
C LEU A 21 -2.36 -3.87 11.26
N ASN A 22 -1.66 -3.72 10.16
CA ASN A 22 -0.62 -4.63 9.71
C ASN A 22 0.25 -3.93 8.67
N VAL A 23 1.46 -4.47 8.45
CA VAL A 23 2.39 -3.98 7.42
C VAL A 23 2.87 -5.20 6.66
N ARG A 24 2.53 -5.28 5.37
CA ARG A 24 2.73 -6.48 4.56
C ARG A 24 3.24 -6.15 3.17
N ILE A 25 3.89 -7.14 2.57
CA ILE A 25 4.33 -7.10 1.19
C ILE A 25 3.46 -8.06 0.39
N CYS A 26 2.73 -7.55 -0.60
CA CYS A 26 1.83 -8.35 -1.42
C CYS A 26 2.41 -8.55 -2.81
N HIS A 27 2.55 -9.81 -3.23
CA HIS A 27 3.09 -10.19 -4.52
C HIS A 27 2.02 -10.56 -5.55
N CYS A 28 0.73 -10.34 -5.26
CA CYS A 28 -0.34 -10.73 -6.16
C CYS A 28 -0.27 -9.98 -7.50
N ARG A 29 -0.85 -10.58 -8.55
CA ARG A 29 -0.82 -9.98 -9.90
C ARG A 29 -1.51 -8.62 -9.94
N ASN A 30 -2.59 -8.45 -9.19
CA ASN A 30 -3.29 -7.17 -9.11
C ASN A 30 -2.35 -6.06 -8.60
N CYS A 31 -1.64 -6.34 -7.49
CA CYS A 31 -0.66 -5.40 -6.94
C CYS A 31 0.48 -5.13 -7.91
N GLN A 32 1.01 -6.17 -8.55
CA GLN A 32 2.09 -6.01 -9.52
C GLN A 32 1.68 -5.06 -10.65
N LYS A 33 0.53 -5.30 -11.24
CA LYS A 33 0.06 -4.48 -12.37
C LYS A 33 -0.31 -3.07 -11.93
N ALA A 34 -1.03 -2.96 -10.80
CA ALA A 34 -1.48 -1.66 -10.32
C ALA A 34 -0.31 -0.74 -9.96
N MET A 35 0.75 -1.31 -9.40
CA MET A 35 1.89 -0.53 -8.93
C MET A 35 3.01 -0.43 -9.97
N GLY A 36 2.96 -1.24 -11.03
CA GLY A 36 4.07 -1.32 -11.97
C GLY A 36 5.35 -1.78 -11.28
N SER A 37 5.25 -2.74 -10.37
CA SER A 37 6.32 -3.15 -9.48
C SER A 37 6.21 -4.65 -9.23
N PRO A 38 7.32 -5.31 -8.82
CA PRO A 38 7.26 -6.73 -8.47
C PRO A 38 6.34 -7.03 -7.29
N PHE A 39 6.09 -6.05 -6.42
CA PHE A 39 5.22 -6.21 -5.25
C PHE A 39 4.76 -4.85 -4.73
N PHE A 40 3.81 -4.88 -3.81
CA PHE A 40 3.33 -3.69 -3.13
C PHE A 40 3.58 -3.84 -1.64
N ALA A 41 4.41 -2.96 -1.08
CA ALA A 41 4.66 -2.89 0.36
C ALA A 41 3.75 -1.79 0.93
N ARG A 42 2.90 -2.16 1.89
CA ARG A 42 1.89 -1.23 2.40
C ARG A 42 1.65 -1.40 3.89
N ALA A 43 1.28 -0.29 4.53
CA ALA A 43 0.79 -0.26 5.91
C ALA A 43 -0.73 -0.09 5.87
N MET A 44 -1.46 -0.97 6.54
CA MET A 44 -2.93 -0.95 6.55
C MET A 44 -3.43 -0.10 7.69
N PHE A 45 -4.29 0.86 7.37
CA PHE A 45 -4.93 1.74 8.35
C PHE A 45 -6.44 1.74 8.18
N PRO A 46 -7.20 2.00 9.25
CA PRO A 46 -8.59 2.40 9.05
C PRO A 46 -8.64 3.65 8.17
N GLN A 47 -9.60 3.73 7.27
CA GLN A 47 -9.71 4.90 6.39
C GLN A 47 -9.86 6.20 7.18
N THR A 48 -10.53 6.13 8.33
CA THR A 48 -10.72 7.28 9.22
C THR A 48 -9.41 7.79 9.83
N ALA A 49 -8.36 7.01 9.80
CA ALA A 49 -7.04 7.40 10.32
C ALA A 49 -6.17 8.08 9.25
N ILE A 50 -6.67 8.24 8.04
CA ILE A 50 -5.94 8.81 6.91
C ILE A 50 -6.58 10.13 6.50
N ALA A 51 -5.83 11.22 6.55
CA ALA A 51 -6.26 12.53 6.05
C ALA A 51 -5.48 12.83 4.77
N ILE A 52 -6.21 13.16 3.70
CA ILE A 52 -5.62 13.40 2.38
C ILE A 52 -5.93 14.82 1.94
N GLU A 53 -4.90 15.53 1.45
CA GLU A 53 -5.04 16.85 0.83
C GLU A 53 -4.53 16.77 -0.61
N GLY A 54 -5.20 17.49 -1.51
CA GLY A 54 -4.83 17.52 -2.91
C GLY A 54 -5.74 16.64 -3.76
N GLU A 55 -5.67 16.83 -5.07
CA GLU A 55 -6.53 16.11 -6.00
C GLU A 55 -6.00 14.72 -6.29
N THR A 56 -6.84 13.72 -6.07
CA THR A 56 -6.54 12.34 -6.37
C THR A 56 -7.48 11.80 -7.44
N SER A 57 -7.00 10.81 -8.16
CA SER A 57 -7.81 10.02 -9.09
C SER A 57 -7.88 8.59 -8.58
N ARG A 58 -8.90 7.85 -9.02
CA ARG A 58 -9.13 6.49 -8.57
C ARG A 58 -9.42 5.58 -9.75
N TYR A 59 -8.93 4.35 -9.65
CA TYR A 59 -9.23 3.32 -10.63
C TYR A 59 -9.56 2.01 -9.92
N PRO A 60 -10.73 1.41 -10.19
CA PRO A 60 -11.07 0.13 -9.57
C PRO A 60 -10.27 -0.99 -10.21
N THR A 61 -9.43 -1.66 -9.43
CA THR A 61 -8.66 -2.81 -9.89
C THR A 61 -9.34 -4.13 -9.52
N SER A 62 -10.39 -4.05 -8.72
CA SER A 62 -11.31 -5.15 -8.41
C SER A 62 -12.58 -4.54 -7.84
N GLU A 63 -13.59 -5.37 -7.57
CA GLU A 63 -14.82 -4.91 -6.94
C GLU A 63 -14.56 -4.36 -5.52
N ARG A 64 -13.47 -4.80 -4.90
CA ARG A 64 -13.18 -4.53 -3.49
C ARG A 64 -12.15 -3.44 -3.29
N ILE A 65 -11.38 -3.07 -4.32
CA ILE A 65 -10.23 -2.17 -4.17
C ILE A 65 -10.21 -1.15 -5.30
N GLN A 66 -10.03 0.12 -4.89
CA GLN A 66 -9.69 1.20 -5.81
C GLN A 66 -8.26 1.65 -5.52
N ARG A 67 -7.48 1.81 -6.57
CA ARG A 67 -6.14 2.40 -6.45
C ARG A 67 -6.28 3.91 -6.54
N VAL A 68 -5.73 4.60 -5.56
CA VAL A 68 -5.80 6.05 -5.44
C VAL A 68 -4.44 6.62 -5.74
N PHE A 69 -4.38 7.58 -6.64
CA PHE A 69 -3.12 8.15 -7.11
C PHE A 69 -3.26 9.64 -7.36
N CYS A 70 -2.13 10.33 -7.39
CA CYS A 70 -2.09 11.75 -7.69
C CYS A 70 -2.56 11.99 -9.13
N THR A 71 -3.56 12.88 -9.29
CA THR A 71 -4.06 13.23 -10.63
C THR A 71 -2.97 13.86 -11.48
N ARG A 72 -2.04 14.58 -10.87
CA ARG A 72 -1.03 15.36 -11.56
C ARG A 72 0.20 14.54 -11.98
N CYS A 73 0.78 13.77 -11.05
CA CYS A 73 2.02 13.02 -11.33
C CYS A 73 1.85 11.52 -11.40
N GLY A 74 0.67 11.01 -11.05
CA GLY A 74 0.38 9.58 -11.16
C GLY A 74 0.94 8.71 -10.03
N THR A 75 1.61 9.27 -9.04
CA THR A 75 2.13 8.50 -7.92
C THR A 75 1.01 7.74 -7.24
N ARG A 76 1.13 6.42 -7.14
CA ARG A 76 0.13 5.57 -6.50
C ARG A 76 0.39 5.54 -5.01
N LEU A 77 -0.62 5.93 -4.23
CA LEU A 77 -0.45 6.11 -2.80
C LEU A 77 -1.25 5.11 -1.97
N PHE A 78 -2.47 4.76 -2.41
CA PHE A 78 -3.35 3.96 -1.58
C PHE A 78 -4.03 2.83 -2.35
N ALA A 79 -4.23 1.71 -1.66
CA ALA A 79 -5.17 0.67 -2.05
C ALA A 79 -6.39 0.82 -1.13
N TRP A 80 -7.44 1.43 -1.65
CA TRP A 80 -8.60 1.88 -0.86
C TRP A 80 -9.72 0.84 -0.97
N ARG A 81 -10.16 0.31 0.19
CA ARG A 81 -11.28 -0.64 0.18
C ARG A 81 -12.58 0.08 -0.14
N THR A 82 -13.36 -0.51 -1.04
CA THR A 82 -14.66 0.07 -1.46
C THR A 82 -15.72 -0.05 -0.40
N ASP A 83 -15.54 -0.93 0.59
CA ASP A 83 -16.48 -1.11 1.70
C ASP A 83 -16.35 -0.03 2.79
N GLY A 84 -15.42 0.91 2.64
CA GLY A 84 -15.26 2.01 3.58
C GLY A 84 -14.48 1.68 4.84
N THR A 85 -13.86 0.52 4.93
CA THR A 85 -13.21 0.07 6.17
C THR A 85 -11.75 0.49 6.30
N VAL A 86 -10.90 -0.01 5.42
CA VAL A 86 -9.45 0.17 5.52
C VAL A 86 -8.83 0.59 4.21
N ALA A 87 -7.59 1.05 4.27
CA ALA A 87 -6.79 1.35 3.09
C ALA A 87 -5.33 0.99 3.36
N GLY A 88 -4.68 0.42 2.35
CA GLY A 88 -3.25 0.17 2.37
C GLY A 88 -2.51 1.40 1.88
N VAL A 89 -1.62 1.92 2.71
CA VAL A 89 -0.80 3.10 2.37
C VAL A 89 0.56 2.62 1.90
N ALA A 90 0.98 3.06 0.71
CA ALA A 90 2.29 2.69 0.17
C ALA A 90 3.39 3.12 1.13
N LEU A 91 4.23 2.18 1.54
CA LEU A 91 5.34 2.49 2.45
C LEU A 91 6.27 3.55 1.87
N ALA A 92 6.52 3.48 0.57
CA ALA A 92 7.39 4.43 -0.12
C ALA A 92 6.78 5.83 -0.22
N GLY A 93 5.49 5.98 0.07
CA GLY A 93 4.82 7.29 0.08
C GLY A 93 5.04 8.10 1.34
N PHE A 94 5.49 7.48 2.43
CA PHE A 94 5.81 8.20 3.66
C PHE A 94 7.09 9.01 3.50
N ASP A 95 7.13 10.18 4.10
CA ASP A 95 8.34 11.03 4.08
C ASP A 95 9.52 10.30 4.73
N ASP A 96 9.28 9.62 5.84
CA ASP A 96 10.25 8.71 6.43
C ASP A 96 10.07 7.32 5.78
N ARG A 97 10.97 6.96 4.88
CA ARG A 97 10.89 5.68 4.18
C ARG A 97 11.01 4.47 5.12
N ASN A 98 11.46 4.69 6.34
CA ASN A 98 11.63 3.64 7.35
C ASN A 98 10.61 3.76 8.49
N ALA A 99 9.51 4.51 8.27
CA ALA A 99 8.49 4.71 9.31
C ALA A 99 7.89 3.40 9.80
N PHE A 100 7.67 2.45 8.91
CA PHE A 100 7.09 1.14 9.23
C PHE A 100 7.88 0.06 8.52
N GLN A 101 7.96 -1.12 9.15
CA GLN A 101 8.64 -2.28 8.56
C GLN A 101 7.65 -3.41 8.35
N PRO A 102 7.70 -4.08 7.17
CA PRO A 102 6.84 -5.25 6.94
C PRO A 102 7.18 -6.38 7.91
N THR A 103 6.17 -7.17 8.25
CA THR A 103 6.34 -8.35 9.08
C THR A 103 6.12 -9.65 8.32
N GLU A 104 5.52 -9.57 7.14
CA GLU A 104 5.22 -10.78 6.38
C GLU A 104 5.05 -10.50 4.90
N HIS A 105 5.27 -11.54 4.09
CA HIS A 105 4.96 -11.58 2.66
C HIS A 105 3.68 -12.36 2.45
N MET A 106 2.84 -11.93 1.51
CA MET A 106 1.67 -12.69 1.10
C MET A 106 1.60 -12.79 -0.42
N TRP A 107 0.85 -13.77 -0.89
CA TRP A 107 0.70 -14.09 -2.32
C TRP A 107 2.04 -14.43 -2.98
N LEU A 108 2.89 -15.16 -2.27
CA LEU A 108 4.17 -15.61 -2.83
C LEU A 108 3.98 -16.58 -3.99
N SER A 109 2.82 -17.25 -4.08
CA SER A 109 2.49 -18.11 -5.22
C SER A 109 2.52 -17.35 -6.56
N ALA A 110 2.32 -16.03 -6.52
CA ALA A 110 2.28 -15.18 -7.71
C ALA A 110 3.56 -14.35 -7.91
N LYS A 111 4.55 -14.45 -7.02
CA LYS A 111 5.75 -13.63 -7.14
C LYS A 111 6.50 -13.89 -8.45
N MET A 112 7.19 -12.88 -8.93
CA MET A 112 8.09 -13.06 -10.08
C MET A 112 9.24 -13.99 -9.69
N ASP A 113 9.64 -14.88 -10.61
CA ASP A 113 10.64 -15.91 -10.31
C ASP A 113 11.99 -15.34 -9.90
N TRP A 114 12.37 -14.20 -10.45
CA TRP A 114 13.65 -13.58 -10.13
C TRP A 114 13.67 -12.88 -8.77
N VAL A 115 12.52 -12.65 -8.17
CA VAL A 115 12.42 -12.04 -6.85
C VAL A 115 12.77 -13.09 -5.81
N LYS A 116 13.86 -12.89 -5.09
CA LYS A 116 14.30 -13.79 -4.02
C LYS A 116 13.81 -13.22 -2.69
N VAL A 117 13.07 -14.03 -1.95
CA VAL A 117 12.59 -13.66 -0.63
C VAL A 117 13.42 -14.39 0.41
N ASP A 118 14.35 -13.66 1.02
CA ASP A 118 15.31 -14.21 1.98
C ASP A 118 15.60 -13.18 3.06
N ASP A 119 14.53 -12.64 3.66
CA ASP A 119 14.60 -11.57 4.67
C ASP A 119 14.16 -12.03 6.06
N GLY A 120 13.85 -13.33 6.23
CA GLY A 120 13.44 -13.88 7.51
C GLY A 120 12.00 -13.57 7.91
N LEU A 121 11.26 -12.84 7.07
CA LEU A 121 9.86 -12.53 7.37
C LEU A 121 8.98 -13.75 7.10
N LYS A 122 7.83 -13.79 7.76
CA LYS A 122 6.84 -14.84 7.50
C LYS A 122 6.38 -14.81 6.06
N GLN A 123 6.14 -16.01 5.51
CA GLN A 123 5.77 -16.18 4.12
C GLN A 123 4.44 -16.90 4.02
N TYR A 124 3.51 -16.32 3.27
CA TYR A 124 2.21 -16.90 2.98
C TYR A 124 2.05 -17.05 1.47
N GLN A 125 1.65 -18.24 1.03
CA GLN A 125 1.49 -18.50 -0.40
C GLN A 125 0.29 -17.76 -0.99
N GLU A 126 -0.73 -17.53 -0.17
CA GLU A 126 -1.94 -16.80 -0.53
C GLU A 126 -2.16 -15.66 0.46
N SER A 127 -3.42 -15.40 0.82
CA SER A 127 -3.76 -14.38 1.82
C SER A 127 -3.26 -14.77 3.20
N VAL A 128 -3.02 -13.78 4.05
CA VAL A 128 -2.73 -14.02 5.46
C VAL A 128 -4.04 -14.42 6.15
N PRO A 129 -4.07 -15.53 6.88
CA PRO A 129 -5.28 -15.93 7.61
C PRO A 129 -5.69 -14.86 8.63
N GLN A 130 -7.00 -14.69 8.76
CA GLN A 130 -7.58 -13.76 9.74
C GLN A 130 -7.59 -14.39 11.13
#